data_f6fc5624cc91232b5b7d8aeff62c29fc
#
_entry.id   f6fc5624cc91232b5b7d8aeff62c29fc
#
_cell.length_a   1.000
_cell.length_b   1.000
_cell.length_c   1.000
_cell.angle_alpha   90.00
_cell.angle_beta   90.00
_cell.angle_gamma   90.00
#
_symmetry.space_group_name_H-M   'P 1'
#
loop_
_entity.id
_entity.type
_entity.pdbx_description
1 polymer ?
#
loop_
_entity_poly.entity_id
_entity_poly.type
_entity_poly.pdbx_seq_one_letter_code
_entity_poly.pdbx_strand_id
1 'polypeptide(L)'
;MSGTMRPRDGYAKVLARLFEGGSAVGLSEARLIERFAESRDEAAFAALVDRHGPMVLGVCRRLLLDPDDADDAFQAVFLVLARKAGGLRRKERVANWLYGVARRVALEARKRPRATVADDAAVLDIDARRPSPLDPAAVASRREDDARLHEEVGRLPERYRVPVVVCYFEGRTHEEAAALLNWPIGTVKGRLARARDLLRARLERRGVTVPAAFLASALAAPELRAAVPSALASRAVAAGLAAGASPSAWMTAAALSTSVRALSEGAIQAMFYAQ
;
A
#
# COMPACT_ATOMS: atom_id res chain seq x y z
N MET A 1 -21.37 58.75 -7.96
CA MET A 1 -20.03 58.37 -7.48
C MET A 1 -19.92 56.85 -7.64
N SER A 2 -19.26 56.44 -8.71
CA SER A 2 -19.18 55.02 -9.15
C SER A 2 -17.94 54.35 -8.53
N GLY A 3 -18.18 53.35 -7.72
CA GLY A 3 -17.11 52.52 -7.15
C GLY A 3 -16.79 51.35 -8.12
N THR A 4 -15.73 51.46 -8.87
CA THR A 4 -15.19 50.42 -9.75
C THR A 4 -14.59 49.29 -8.90
N MET A 5 -15.28 48.19 -8.84
CA MET A 5 -14.81 46.94 -8.28
C MET A 5 -13.70 46.38 -9.20
N ARG A 6 -12.47 46.30 -8.71
CA ARG A 6 -11.30 45.85 -9.44
C ARG A 6 -11.34 44.33 -9.63
N PRO A 7 -11.28 43.79 -10.84
CA PRO A 7 -11.33 42.34 -11.10
C PRO A 7 -9.99 41.62 -10.82
N ARG A 8 -8.98 42.29 -10.25
CA ARG A 8 -7.65 41.71 -10.04
C ARG A 8 -7.51 40.78 -8.84
N ASP A 9 -8.38 40.88 -7.84
CA ASP A 9 -8.23 40.06 -6.62
C ASP A 9 -8.67 38.61 -6.78
N GLY A 10 -9.56 38.34 -7.72
CA GLY A 10 -10.05 36.98 -8.00
C GLY A 10 -9.00 36.09 -8.66
N TYR A 11 -8.28 36.63 -9.65
CA TYR A 11 -7.23 35.89 -10.35
C TYR A 11 -5.98 35.68 -9.50
N ALA A 12 -5.64 36.65 -8.65
CA ALA A 12 -4.54 36.52 -7.71
C ALA A 12 -4.79 35.42 -6.68
N LYS A 13 -6.03 35.29 -6.16
CA LYS A 13 -6.42 34.18 -5.27
C LYS A 13 -6.45 32.82 -5.98
N VAL A 14 -6.86 32.76 -7.23
CA VAL A 14 -6.83 31.52 -8.02
C VAL A 14 -5.40 31.14 -8.36
N LEU A 15 -4.57 32.09 -8.78
CA LEU A 15 -3.15 31.87 -9.01
C LEU A 15 -2.40 31.54 -7.72
N ALA A 16 -2.68 32.21 -6.61
CA ALA A 16 -2.11 31.86 -5.32
C ALA A 16 -2.49 30.42 -4.92
N ARG A 17 -3.75 29.98 -5.10
CA ARG A 17 -4.13 28.58 -4.88
C ARG A 17 -3.44 27.58 -5.81
N LEU A 18 -3.17 27.97 -7.07
CA LEU A 18 -2.40 27.15 -8.01
C LEU A 18 -0.90 27.11 -7.65
N PHE A 19 -0.37 28.17 -7.03
CA PHE A 19 1.03 28.24 -6.62
C PHE A 19 1.25 27.92 -5.13
N GLU A 20 0.27 28.11 -4.25
CA GLU A 20 0.29 27.65 -2.85
C GLU A 20 0.09 26.13 -2.75
N GLY A 21 -0.57 25.52 -3.74
CA GLY A 21 -0.53 24.08 -4.01
C GLY A 21 0.80 23.62 -4.58
N GLY A 22 1.95 24.25 -4.19
CA GLY A 22 3.30 23.94 -4.68
C GLY A 22 3.44 22.45 -4.91
N SER A 23 3.89 22.06 -6.11
CA SER A 23 4.02 20.69 -6.61
C SER A 23 4.37 19.73 -5.47
N ALA A 24 3.49 18.76 -5.22
CA ALA A 24 3.76 17.67 -4.27
C ALA A 24 4.94 16.80 -4.72
N VAL A 25 5.38 17.02 -5.97
CA VAL A 25 6.57 16.41 -6.59
C VAL A 25 7.82 16.91 -5.85
N GLY A 26 8.58 15.98 -5.29
CA GLY A 26 9.82 16.30 -4.57
C GLY A 26 9.68 16.52 -3.05
N LEU A 27 8.46 16.60 -2.50
CA LEU A 27 8.27 16.64 -1.06
C LEU A 27 8.64 15.31 -0.39
N SER A 28 9.19 15.40 0.82
CA SER A 28 9.44 14.23 1.64
C SER A 28 8.11 13.57 2.08
N GLU A 29 8.14 12.27 2.40
CA GLU A 29 6.98 11.54 2.91
C GLU A 29 6.36 12.21 4.14
N ALA A 30 7.19 12.68 5.05
CA ALA A 30 6.76 13.39 6.26
C ALA A 30 5.94 14.64 5.91
N ARG A 31 6.43 15.44 4.96
CA ARG A 31 5.73 16.68 4.54
C ARG A 31 4.43 16.40 3.80
N LEU A 32 4.37 15.34 2.96
CA LEU A 32 3.13 14.95 2.30
C LEU A 32 2.06 14.53 3.33
N ILE A 33 2.45 13.74 4.33
CA ILE A 33 1.54 13.31 5.39
C ILE A 33 1.09 14.49 6.25
N GLU A 34 1.98 15.43 6.57
CA GLU A 34 1.65 16.65 7.33
C GLU A 34 0.63 17.49 6.60
N ARG A 35 0.90 17.82 5.33
CA ARG A 35 -0.03 18.59 4.49
C ARG A 35 -1.41 17.93 4.42
N PHE A 36 -1.44 16.63 4.19
CA PHE A 36 -2.72 15.90 4.16
C PHE A 36 -3.40 15.89 5.53
N ALA A 37 -2.69 15.68 6.61
CA ALA A 37 -3.25 15.65 7.96
C ALA A 37 -3.83 16.99 8.39
N GLU A 38 -3.16 18.11 8.05
CA GLU A 38 -3.51 19.47 8.46
C GLU A 38 -4.60 20.08 7.58
N SER A 39 -4.48 19.96 6.26
CA SER A 39 -5.33 20.68 5.30
C SER A 39 -6.14 19.78 4.36
N ARG A 40 -6.03 18.46 4.48
CA ARG A 40 -6.64 17.50 3.54
C ARG A 40 -6.22 17.74 2.10
N ASP A 41 -4.98 18.16 1.90
CA ASP A 41 -4.40 18.46 0.61
C ASP A 41 -4.49 17.23 -0.32
N GLU A 42 -5.33 17.34 -1.35
CA GLU A 42 -5.56 16.28 -2.34
C GLU A 42 -4.28 15.92 -3.09
N ALA A 43 -3.49 16.94 -3.49
CA ALA A 43 -2.26 16.70 -4.23
C ALA A 43 -1.22 15.97 -3.39
N ALA A 44 -1.14 16.27 -2.08
CA ALA A 44 -0.27 15.56 -1.15
C ALA A 44 -0.71 14.09 -0.99
N PHE A 45 -2.02 13.82 -0.89
CA PHE A 45 -2.52 12.46 -0.77
C PHE A 45 -2.37 11.67 -2.08
N ALA A 46 -2.65 12.29 -3.23
CA ALA A 46 -2.42 11.69 -4.54
C ALA A 46 -0.94 11.30 -4.74
N ALA A 47 -0.01 12.17 -4.32
CA ALA A 47 1.42 11.86 -4.37
C ALA A 47 1.81 10.67 -3.45
N LEU A 48 1.15 10.48 -2.31
CA LEU A 48 1.35 9.30 -1.46
C LEU A 48 0.80 8.03 -2.12
N VAL A 49 -0.38 8.12 -2.76
CA VAL A 49 -0.98 7.00 -3.51
C VAL A 49 -0.09 6.63 -4.71
N ASP A 50 0.41 7.59 -5.46
CA ASP A 50 1.29 7.37 -6.60
C ASP A 50 2.62 6.72 -6.17
N ARG A 51 3.24 7.22 -5.11
CA ARG A 51 4.54 6.75 -4.61
C ARG A 51 4.49 5.33 -4.05
N HIS A 52 3.49 5.02 -3.24
CA HIS A 52 3.40 3.75 -2.52
C HIS A 52 2.40 2.76 -3.12
N GLY A 53 1.56 3.21 -4.05
CA GLY A 53 0.53 2.41 -4.69
C GLY A 53 1.07 1.13 -5.35
N PRO A 54 2.14 1.19 -6.14
CA PRO A 54 2.73 -0.01 -6.76
C PRO A 54 3.07 -1.10 -5.74
N MET A 55 3.68 -0.74 -4.62
CA MET A 55 4.02 -1.66 -3.53
C MET A 55 2.75 -2.22 -2.86
N VAL A 56 1.80 -1.36 -2.52
CA VAL A 56 0.55 -1.78 -1.85
C VAL A 56 -0.24 -2.73 -2.74
N LEU A 57 -0.44 -2.38 -4.02
CA LEU A 57 -1.17 -3.21 -4.98
C LEU A 57 -0.45 -4.55 -5.22
N GLY A 58 0.88 -4.51 -5.32
CA GLY A 58 1.70 -5.72 -5.47
C GLY A 58 1.51 -6.69 -4.30
N VAL A 59 1.51 -6.20 -3.05
CA VAL A 59 1.24 -7.01 -1.86
C VAL A 59 -0.18 -7.59 -1.90
N CYS A 60 -1.19 -6.77 -2.24
CA CYS A 60 -2.57 -7.25 -2.33
C CYS A 60 -2.73 -8.35 -3.38
N ARG A 61 -2.21 -8.15 -4.61
CA ARG A 61 -2.30 -9.12 -5.70
C ARG A 61 -1.56 -10.43 -5.45
N ARG A 62 -0.48 -10.42 -4.67
CA ARG A 62 0.21 -11.63 -4.28
C ARG A 62 -0.56 -12.45 -3.24
N LEU A 63 -1.25 -11.79 -2.35
CA LEU A 63 -1.97 -12.44 -1.26
C LEU A 63 -3.41 -12.81 -1.63
N LEU A 64 -4.01 -12.12 -2.59
CA LEU A 64 -5.40 -12.32 -3.01
C LEU A 64 -5.48 -12.91 -4.42
N LEU A 65 -6.45 -13.78 -4.62
CA LEU A 65 -6.68 -14.47 -5.88
C LEU A 65 -7.42 -13.58 -6.87
N ASP A 66 -8.44 -12.95 -6.34
CA ASP A 66 -9.40 -12.16 -7.06
C ASP A 66 -8.84 -10.75 -7.28
N PRO A 67 -8.79 -10.25 -8.50
CA PRO A 67 -8.37 -8.87 -8.79
C PRO A 67 -9.26 -7.84 -8.09
N ASP A 68 -10.57 -8.09 -7.98
CA ASP A 68 -11.51 -7.18 -7.33
C ASP A 68 -11.28 -7.13 -5.81
N ASP A 69 -11.02 -8.29 -5.19
CA ASP A 69 -10.60 -8.35 -3.78
C ASP A 69 -9.27 -7.60 -3.55
N ALA A 70 -8.33 -7.68 -4.50
CA ALA A 70 -7.06 -6.97 -4.42
C ALA A 70 -7.24 -5.45 -4.58
N ASP A 71 -8.13 -5.02 -5.45
CA ASP A 71 -8.47 -3.61 -5.66
C ASP A 71 -9.23 -3.04 -4.44
N ASP A 72 -10.13 -3.81 -3.83
CA ASP A 72 -10.83 -3.44 -2.59
C ASP A 72 -9.83 -3.34 -1.41
N ALA A 73 -8.91 -4.30 -1.29
CA ALA A 73 -7.87 -4.26 -0.29
C ALA A 73 -6.94 -3.05 -0.47
N PHE A 74 -6.57 -2.72 -1.71
CA PHE A 74 -5.80 -1.54 -2.04
C PHE A 74 -6.48 -0.26 -1.55
N GLN A 75 -7.76 -0.07 -1.88
CA GLN A 75 -8.53 1.08 -1.44
C GLN A 75 -8.63 1.15 0.10
N ALA A 76 -8.89 0.01 0.76
CA ALA A 76 -8.95 -0.08 2.20
C ALA A 76 -7.64 0.37 2.88
N VAL A 77 -6.47 0.02 2.32
CA VAL A 77 -5.17 0.44 2.84
C VAL A 77 -5.02 1.95 2.83
N PHE A 78 -5.35 2.62 1.72
CA PHE A 78 -5.26 4.09 1.64
C PHE A 78 -6.32 4.79 2.47
N LEU A 79 -7.50 4.18 2.64
CA LEU A 79 -8.51 4.67 3.58
C LEU A 79 -7.99 4.64 5.04
N VAL A 80 -7.30 3.57 5.43
CA VAL A 80 -6.63 3.48 6.73
C VAL A 80 -5.54 4.54 6.86
N LEU A 81 -4.74 4.80 5.82
CA LEU A 81 -3.76 5.88 5.80
C LEU A 81 -4.42 7.23 6.04
N ALA A 82 -5.48 7.55 5.30
CA ALA A 82 -6.20 8.82 5.42
C ALA A 82 -6.71 9.08 6.85
N ARG A 83 -7.20 8.03 7.52
CA ARG A 83 -7.69 8.11 8.90
C ARG A 83 -6.60 8.21 9.96
N LYS A 84 -5.41 7.65 9.68
CA LYS A 84 -4.31 7.56 10.64
C LYS A 84 -3.19 8.56 10.38
N ALA A 85 -3.25 9.35 9.31
CA ALA A 85 -2.20 10.26 8.89
C ALA A 85 -1.73 11.19 10.01
N GLY A 86 -2.68 11.81 10.75
CA GLY A 86 -2.36 12.72 11.86
C GLY A 86 -1.73 12.05 13.08
N GLY A 87 -1.88 10.71 13.24
CA GLY A 87 -1.34 9.95 14.36
C GLY A 87 -0.06 9.17 14.06
N LEU A 88 0.48 9.28 12.86
CA LEU A 88 1.71 8.57 12.48
C LEU A 88 2.94 9.16 13.18
N ARG A 89 3.56 8.38 14.07
CA ARG A 89 4.72 8.82 14.87
C ARG A 89 6.00 8.92 14.05
N ARG A 90 6.17 8.07 13.01
CA ARG A 90 7.37 7.98 12.16
C ARG A 90 6.98 8.16 10.71
N LYS A 91 6.70 9.41 10.35
CA LYS A 91 6.22 9.79 9.01
C LYS A 91 7.24 9.48 7.91
N GLU A 92 8.52 9.42 8.24
CA GLU A 92 9.63 9.04 7.35
C GLU A 92 9.71 7.53 7.05
N ARG A 93 8.85 6.71 7.68
CA ARG A 93 8.79 5.25 7.49
C ARG A 93 7.43 4.76 7.04
N VAL A 94 6.73 5.60 6.30
CA VAL A 94 5.38 5.31 5.80
C VAL A 94 5.33 4.03 4.97
N ALA A 95 6.33 3.79 4.12
CA ALA A 95 6.41 2.57 3.32
C ALA A 95 6.31 1.30 4.17
N ASN A 96 7.11 1.22 5.24
CA ASN A 96 7.09 0.07 6.15
C ASN A 96 5.76 -0.07 6.89
N TRP A 97 5.13 1.05 7.24
CA TRP A 97 3.82 1.05 7.88
C TRP A 97 2.73 0.60 6.90
N LEU A 98 2.70 1.16 5.68
CA LEU A 98 1.77 0.77 4.61
C LEU A 98 1.91 -0.71 4.24
N TYR A 99 3.13 -1.23 4.13
CA TYR A 99 3.37 -2.66 3.93
C TYR A 99 2.68 -3.50 5.02
N GLY A 100 2.83 -3.11 6.28
CA GLY A 100 2.19 -3.79 7.41
C GLY A 100 0.67 -3.75 7.35
N VAL A 101 0.08 -2.61 6.93
CA VAL A 101 -1.37 -2.46 6.73
C VAL A 101 -1.84 -3.31 5.55
N ALA A 102 -1.18 -3.21 4.38
CA ALA A 102 -1.53 -3.95 3.18
C ALA A 102 -1.54 -5.47 3.43
N ARG A 103 -0.47 -5.98 4.06
CA ARG A 103 -0.41 -7.40 4.44
C ARG A 103 -1.56 -7.80 5.37
N ARG A 104 -1.88 -6.98 6.37
CA ARG A 104 -2.96 -7.29 7.32
C ARG A 104 -4.32 -7.28 6.64
N VAL A 105 -4.61 -6.26 5.85
CA VAL A 105 -5.86 -6.13 5.09
C VAL A 105 -6.04 -7.31 4.14
N ALA A 106 -5.01 -7.66 3.38
CA ALA A 106 -5.06 -8.77 2.44
C ALA A 106 -5.24 -10.13 3.13
N LEU A 107 -4.55 -10.38 4.27
CA LEU A 107 -4.73 -11.61 5.03
C LEU A 107 -6.12 -11.69 5.68
N GLU A 108 -6.72 -10.58 6.05
CA GLU A 108 -8.10 -10.55 6.56
C GLU A 108 -9.11 -10.78 5.44
N ALA A 109 -8.90 -10.20 4.26
CA ALA A 109 -9.72 -10.45 3.07
C ALA A 109 -9.74 -11.95 2.70
N ARG A 110 -8.59 -12.64 2.78
CA ARG A 110 -8.50 -14.09 2.52
C ARG A 110 -9.36 -14.96 3.44
N LYS A 111 -9.62 -14.51 4.66
CA LYS A 111 -10.41 -15.30 5.64
C LYS A 111 -11.91 -15.18 5.41
N ARG A 112 -12.35 -14.19 4.63
CA ARG A 112 -13.77 -13.98 4.40
C ARG A 112 -14.32 -15.09 3.52
N PRO A 113 -15.44 -15.70 3.89
CA PRO A 113 -16.16 -16.58 3.01
C PRO A 113 -16.51 -15.77 1.75
N ARG A 114 -16.14 -16.26 0.57
CA ARG A 114 -16.72 -15.74 -0.66
C ARG A 114 -18.21 -15.93 -0.56
N ALA A 115 -18.97 -14.85 -0.74
CA ALA A 115 -20.37 -15.00 -1.10
C ALA A 115 -20.36 -15.83 -2.40
N THR A 116 -20.71 -17.09 -2.32
CA THR A 116 -20.94 -17.94 -3.48
C THR A 116 -22.11 -17.31 -4.22
N VAL A 117 -21.81 -16.40 -5.15
CA VAL A 117 -22.73 -16.19 -6.26
C VAL A 117 -22.69 -17.53 -6.98
N ALA A 118 -23.79 -18.26 -6.88
CA ALA A 118 -24.00 -19.51 -7.56
C ALA A 118 -24.09 -19.22 -9.07
N ASP A 119 -22.93 -19.10 -9.69
CA ASP A 119 -22.77 -19.14 -11.12
C ASP A 119 -21.43 -19.83 -11.40
N ASP A 120 -21.48 -21.17 -11.42
CA ASP A 120 -20.35 -22.04 -11.79
C ASP A 120 -19.78 -21.76 -13.20
N ALA A 121 -20.45 -20.92 -13.99
CA ALA A 121 -19.99 -20.48 -15.30
C ALA A 121 -18.99 -19.30 -15.25
N ALA A 122 -19.03 -18.45 -14.23
CA ALA A 122 -18.16 -17.29 -14.14
C ALA A 122 -16.73 -17.64 -13.65
N VAL A 123 -16.55 -18.79 -12.99
CA VAL A 123 -15.23 -19.22 -12.50
C VAL A 123 -14.31 -19.62 -13.64
N LEU A 124 -14.86 -20.09 -14.77
CA LEU A 124 -14.08 -20.46 -15.96
C LEU A 124 -13.60 -19.26 -16.78
N ASP A 125 -14.27 -18.10 -16.66
CA ASP A 125 -13.95 -16.90 -17.47
C ASP A 125 -12.90 -15.98 -16.82
N ILE A 126 -12.69 -16.10 -15.50
CA ILE A 126 -11.63 -15.36 -14.78
C ILE A 126 -10.25 -15.92 -15.11
N ASP A 127 -10.13 -17.21 -15.34
CA ASP A 127 -8.89 -17.87 -15.78
C ASP A 127 -8.56 -17.58 -17.25
N ALA A 128 -9.54 -17.28 -18.11
CA ALA A 128 -9.34 -16.96 -19.52
C ALA A 128 -8.66 -15.61 -19.76
N ARG A 129 -8.67 -14.68 -18.81
CA ARG A 129 -7.99 -13.37 -18.89
C ARG A 129 -6.52 -13.39 -18.46
N ARG A 130 -6.03 -14.51 -17.94
CA ARG A 130 -4.60 -14.74 -17.68
C ARG A 130 -4.11 -15.85 -18.60
N PRO A 131 -3.20 -15.58 -19.54
CA PRO A 131 -2.44 -16.64 -20.19
C PRO A 131 -1.47 -17.21 -19.15
N SER A 132 -1.89 -18.21 -18.38
CA SER A 132 -0.99 -18.98 -17.54
C SER A 132 -1.04 -20.44 -18.00
N PRO A 133 0.04 -20.93 -18.62
CA PRO A 133 0.19 -22.36 -18.89
C PRO A 133 0.58 -23.13 -17.62
N LEU A 134 0.38 -22.58 -16.43
CA LEU A 134 0.78 -23.19 -15.17
C LEU A 134 -0.39 -23.99 -14.58
N ASP A 135 -0.08 -25.23 -14.19
CA ASP A 135 -0.95 -26.10 -13.43
C ASP A 135 -1.62 -25.35 -12.25
N PRO A 136 -2.95 -25.40 -12.09
CA PRO A 136 -3.67 -24.78 -10.98
C PRO A 136 -3.09 -25.13 -9.61
N ALA A 137 -2.60 -26.35 -9.42
CA ALA A 137 -1.93 -26.78 -8.19
C ALA A 137 -0.61 -26.04 -7.97
N ALA A 138 0.17 -25.80 -9.02
CA ALA A 138 1.40 -25.00 -8.93
C ALA A 138 1.12 -23.53 -8.62
N VAL A 139 0.03 -22.97 -9.14
CA VAL A 139 -0.41 -21.61 -8.82
C VAL A 139 -0.83 -21.50 -7.36
N ALA A 140 -1.61 -22.46 -6.86
CA ALA A 140 -2.03 -22.49 -5.45
C ALA A 140 -0.82 -22.62 -4.50
N SER A 141 0.13 -23.50 -4.82
CA SER A 141 1.36 -23.69 -4.03
C SER A 141 2.19 -22.43 -3.96
N ARG A 142 2.42 -21.74 -5.09
CA ARG A 142 3.16 -20.47 -5.12
C ARG A 142 2.52 -19.39 -4.24
N ARG A 143 1.20 -19.30 -4.25
CA ARG A 143 0.47 -18.32 -3.42
C ARG A 143 0.55 -18.61 -1.93
N GLU A 144 0.58 -19.89 -1.58
CA GLU A 144 0.80 -20.28 -0.19
C GLU A 144 2.21 -19.92 0.27
N ASP A 145 3.21 -20.13 -0.58
CA ASP A 145 4.59 -19.74 -0.31
C ASP A 145 4.76 -18.21 -0.24
N ASP A 146 4.09 -17.46 -1.12
CA ASP A 146 4.05 -16.00 -1.04
C ASP A 146 3.41 -15.52 0.27
N ALA A 147 2.31 -16.13 0.68
CA ALA A 147 1.66 -15.79 1.96
C ALA A 147 2.57 -16.07 3.15
N ARG A 148 3.26 -17.22 3.15
CA ARG A 148 4.25 -17.58 4.18
C ARG A 148 5.42 -16.60 4.18
N LEU A 149 5.93 -16.21 3.01
CA LEU A 149 6.98 -15.22 2.87
C LEU A 149 6.55 -13.87 3.46
N HIS A 150 5.39 -13.35 3.05
CA HIS A 150 4.87 -12.09 3.57
C HIS A 150 4.61 -12.14 5.08
N GLU A 151 4.19 -13.30 5.60
CA GLU A 151 4.03 -13.50 7.04
C GLU A 151 5.36 -13.39 7.77
N GLU A 152 6.41 -14.05 7.29
CA GLU A 152 7.74 -14.02 7.90
C GLU A 152 8.42 -12.65 7.77
N VAL A 153 8.22 -11.95 6.63
CA VAL A 153 8.66 -10.55 6.50
C VAL A 153 7.97 -9.68 7.55
N GLY A 154 6.66 -9.87 7.75
CA GLY A 154 5.91 -9.14 8.78
C GLY A 154 6.41 -9.37 10.21
N ARG A 155 6.96 -10.56 10.48
CA ARG A 155 7.54 -10.96 11.78
C ARG A 155 8.99 -10.54 11.98
N LEU A 156 9.65 -9.99 10.95
CA LEU A 156 11.00 -9.47 11.12
C LEU A 156 11.02 -8.30 12.12
N PRO A 157 12.05 -8.22 12.98
CA PRO A 157 12.31 -7.00 13.75
C PRO A 157 12.36 -5.79 12.82
N GLU A 158 11.83 -4.65 13.26
CA GLU A 158 11.69 -3.43 12.44
C GLU A 158 13.02 -3.05 11.73
N ARG A 159 14.13 -3.14 12.46
CA ARG A 159 15.48 -2.83 11.93
C ARG A 159 15.89 -3.64 10.69
N TYR A 160 15.31 -4.82 10.50
CA TYR A 160 15.54 -5.70 9.34
C TYR A 160 14.42 -5.60 8.31
N ARG A 161 13.17 -5.40 8.78
CA ARG A 161 12.01 -5.27 7.89
C ARG A 161 12.04 -3.99 7.06
N VAL A 162 12.40 -2.85 7.67
CA VAL A 162 12.44 -1.55 6.98
C VAL A 162 13.28 -1.60 5.71
N PRO A 163 14.57 -2.00 5.72
CA PRO A 163 15.35 -2.05 4.49
C PRO A 163 14.84 -3.10 3.48
N VAL A 164 14.21 -4.19 3.95
CA VAL A 164 13.54 -5.16 3.05
C VAL A 164 12.40 -4.50 2.30
N VAL A 165 11.52 -3.77 2.99
CA VAL A 165 10.39 -3.08 2.36
C VAL A 165 10.89 -2.04 1.36
N VAL A 166 11.80 -1.19 1.77
CA VAL A 166 12.31 -0.09 0.92
C VAL A 166 13.04 -0.61 -0.32
N CYS A 167 13.93 -1.61 -0.17
CA CYS A 167 14.73 -2.07 -1.29
C CYS A 167 13.99 -3.06 -2.19
N TYR A 168 13.25 -4.01 -1.62
CA TYR A 168 12.64 -5.07 -2.41
C TYR A 168 11.19 -4.77 -2.83
N PHE A 169 10.39 -4.18 -1.96
CA PHE A 169 8.99 -3.91 -2.30
C PHE A 169 8.79 -2.54 -2.97
N GLU A 170 9.54 -1.50 -2.58
CA GLU A 170 9.52 -0.22 -3.28
C GLU A 170 10.56 -0.13 -4.40
N GLY A 171 11.52 -1.05 -4.45
CA GLY A 171 12.52 -1.14 -5.49
C GLY A 171 13.58 -0.07 -5.45
N ARG A 172 13.84 0.51 -4.29
CA ARG A 172 14.90 1.49 -4.10
C ARG A 172 16.27 0.83 -4.14
N THR A 173 17.25 1.52 -4.70
CA THR A 173 18.64 1.12 -4.60
C THR A 173 19.12 1.19 -3.15
N HIS A 174 20.26 0.58 -2.85
CA HIS A 174 20.83 0.66 -1.49
C HIS A 174 21.24 2.09 -1.12
N GLU A 175 21.66 2.88 -2.10
CA GLU A 175 22.00 4.29 -1.97
C GLU A 175 20.79 5.14 -1.64
N GLU A 176 19.69 4.98 -2.39
CA GLU A 176 18.42 5.66 -2.14
C GLU A 176 17.83 5.27 -0.77
N ALA A 177 17.89 3.98 -0.42
CA ALA A 177 17.44 3.50 0.88
C ALA A 177 18.30 4.06 2.03
N ALA A 178 19.62 4.19 1.84
CA ALA A 178 20.52 4.79 2.81
C ALA A 178 20.18 6.26 3.04
N ALA A 179 19.95 7.01 1.97
CA ALA A 179 19.54 8.42 2.03
C ALA A 179 18.15 8.57 2.70
N LEU A 180 17.15 7.78 2.29
CA LEU A 180 15.80 7.83 2.84
C LEU A 180 15.74 7.51 4.34
N LEU A 181 16.52 6.51 4.76
CA LEU A 181 16.53 6.02 6.14
C LEU A 181 17.52 6.78 7.03
N ASN A 182 18.33 7.65 6.44
CA ASN A 182 19.46 8.32 7.10
C ASN A 182 20.41 7.30 7.78
N TRP A 183 20.77 6.23 7.04
CA TRP A 183 21.68 5.18 7.50
C TRP A 183 22.91 5.10 6.59
N PRO A 184 24.06 4.70 7.11
CA PRO A 184 25.19 4.33 6.26
C PRO A 184 24.82 3.18 5.32
N ILE A 185 25.27 3.23 4.07
CA ILE A 185 24.99 2.21 3.06
C ILE A 185 25.44 0.80 3.50
N GLY A 186 26.56 0.69 4.21
CA GLY A 186 27.03 -0.56 4.80
C GLY A 186 26.04 -1.15 5.82
N THR A 187 25.35 -0.28 6.57
CA THR A 187 24.29 -0.67 7.51
C THR A 187 23.08 -1.23 6.75
N VAL A 188 22.66 -0.60 5.65
CA VAL A 188 21.56 -1.10 4.80
C VAL A 188 21.91 -2.49 4.27
N LYS A 189 23.09 -2.64 3.64
CA LYS A 189 23.58 -3.92 3.07
C LYS A 189 23.67 -5.03 4.13
N GLY A 190 24.25 -4.73 5.29
CA GLY A 190 24.38 -5.69 6.39
C GLY A 190 23.03 -6.12 6.97
N ARG A 191 22.10 -5.18 7.13
CA ARG A 191 20.75 -5.50 7.61
C ARG A 191 19.93 -6.31 6.60
N LEU A 192 20.08 -6.05 5.30
CA LEU A 192 19.46 -6.85 4.23
C LEU A 192 20.02 -8.28 4.21
N ALA A 193 21.34 -8.44 4.34
CA ALA A 193 21.95 -9.76 4.42
C ALA A 193 21.38 -10.55 5.61
N ARG A 194 21.38 -9.93 6.80
CA ARG A 194 20.85 -10.58 8.01
C ARG A 194 19.34 -10.87 7.90
N ALA A 195 18.56 -9.99 7.26
CA ALA A 195 17.15 -10.23 7.01
C ALA A 195 16.92 -11.48 6.15
N ARG A 196 17.71 -11.64 5.07
CA ARG A 196 17.64 -12.82 4.20
C ARG A 196 17.98 -14.11 4.94
N ASP A 197 19.02 -14.11 5.78
CA ASP A 197 19.38 -15.28 6.59
C ASP A 197 18.25 -15.68 7.55
N LEU A 198 17.66 -14.68 8.23
CA LEU A 198 16.52 -14.91 9.14
C LEU A 198 15.30 -15.44 8.40
N LEU A 199 14.98 -14.88 7.24
CA LEU A 199 13.85 -15.34 6.42
C LEU A 199 14.08 -16.78 5.95
N ARG A 200 15.26 -17.10 5.42
CA ARG A 200 15.63 -18.45 4.99
C ARG A 200 15.43 -19.44 6.13
N ALA A 201 16.07 -19.22 7.28
CA ALA A 201 15.99 -20.12 8.41
C ALA A 201 14.56 -20.31 8.95
N ARG A 202 13.70 -19.30 8.81
CA ARG A 202 12.29 -19.40 9.24
C ARG A 202 11.42 -20.15 8.22
N LEU A 203 11.63 -19.92 6.92
CA LEU A 203 10.91 -20.60 5.86
C LEU A 203 11.29 -22.08 5.81
N GLU A 204 12.56 -22.41 5.94
CA GLU A 204 13.05 -23.80 6.03
C GLU A 204 12.38 -24.57 7.18
N ARG A 205 12.27 -23.96 8.37
CA ARG A 205 11.54 -24.55 9.50
C ARG A 205 10.05 -24.79 9.25
N ARG A 206 9.47 -24.13 8.24
CA ARG A 206 8.09 -24.32 7.80
C ARG A 206 7.97 -25.27 6.59
N GLY A 207 9.05 -25.96 6.22
CA GLY A 207 9.08 -26.89 5.10
C GLY A 207 9.14 -26.21 3.72
N VAL A 208 9.39 -24.89 3.68
CA VAL A 208 9.57 -24.16 2.43
C VAL A 208 11.06 -24.10 2.12
N THR A 209 11.53 -24.94 1.19
CA THR A 209 12.91 -24.91 0.74
C THR A 209 13.11 -23.74 -0.23
N VAL A 210 13.73 -22.67 0.24
CA VAL A 210 13.93 -21.46 -0.57
C VAL A 210 15.41 -21.31 -0.90
N PRO A 211 15.83 -21.57 -2.17
CA PRO A 211 17.19 -21.26 -2.61
C PRO A 211 17.52 -19.78 -2.37
N ALA A 212 18.77 -19.46 -2.04
CA ALA A 212 19.18 -18.09 -1.73
C ALA A 212 18.88 -17.10 -2.87
N ALA A 213 19.06 -17.53 -4.12
CA ALA A 213 18.74 -16.75 -5.31
C ALA A 213 17.22 -16.52 -5.47
N PHE A 214 16.41 -17.51 -5.09
CA PHE A 214 14.95 -17.41 -5.17
C PHE A 214 14.40 -16.39 -4.17
N LEU A 215 14.93 -16.32 -2.95
CA LEU A 215 14.45 -15.34 -1.98
C LEU A 215 14.70 -13.89 -2.47
N ALA A 216 15.83 -13.65 -3.11
CA ALA A 216 16.12 -12.34 -3.70
C ALA A 216 15.19 -12.04 -4.89
N SER A 217 14.94 -13.03 -5.78
CA SER A 217 14.05 -12.85 -6.92
C SER A 217 12.57 -12.79 -6.51
N ALA A 218 12.14 -13.58 -5.53
CA ALA A 218 10.77 -13.53 -5.01
C ALA A 218 10.46 -12.19 -4.34
N LEU A 219 11.44 -11.60 -3.65
CA LEU A 219 11.30 -10.27 -3.05
C LEU A 219 11.42 -9.14 -4.09
N ALA A 220 12.20 -9.34 -5.17
CA ALA A 220 12.45 -8.33 -6.21
C ALA A 220 11.55 -8.49 -7.45
N ALA A 221 10.55 -9.38 -7.42
CA ALA A 221 9.72 -9.66 -8.59
C ALA A 221 9.04 -8.38 -9.13
N PRO A 222 9.12 -8.17 -10.47
CA PRO A 222 8.57 -6.95 -11.10
C PRO A 222 7.06 -6.79 -10.88
N GLU A 223 6.35 -7.85 -10.56
CA GLU A 223 4.92 -7.84 -10.21
C GLU A 223 4.60 -6.99 -8.98
N LEU A 224 5.59 -6.72 -8.12
CA LEU A 224 5.48 -5.78 -7.00
C LEU A 224 5.48 -4.30 -7.44
N ARG A 225 5.77 -4.04 -8.71
CA ARG A 225 5.83 -2.69 -9.28
C ARG A 225 4.81 -2.48 -10.39
N ALA A 226 3.74 -3.26 -10.42
CA ALA A 226 2.68 -3.07 -11.39
C ALA A 226 2.15 -1.65 -11.29
N ALA A 227 2.08 -0.96 -12.42
CA ALA A 227 1.47 0.36 -12.47
C ALA A 227 0.05 0.29 -11.92
N VAL A 228 -0.26 1.18 -11.00
CA VAL A 228 -1.62 1.28 -10.46
C VAL A 228 -2.52 1.84 -11.56
N PRO A 229 -3.62 1.17 -11.92
CA PRO A 229 -4.58 1.73 -12.86
C PRO A 229 -5.06 3.10 -12.38
N SER A 230 -5.08 4.10 -13.28
CA SER A 230 -5.45 5.47 -12.92
C SER A 230 -6.83 5.56 -12.26
N ALA A 231 -7.79 4.78 -12.74
CA ALA A 231 -9.13 4.69 -12.14
C ALA A 231 -9.10 4.18 -10.69
N LEU A 232 -8.23 3.20 -10.38
CA LEU A 232 -8.07 2.68 -9.03
C LEU A 232 -7.39 3.71 -8.11
N ALA A 233 -6.34 4.39 -8.60
CA ALA A 233 -5.68 5.46 -7.88
C ALA A 233 -6.65 6.60 -7.55
N SER A 234 -7.43 7.07 -8.54
CA SER A 234 -8.42 8.13 -8.34
C SER A 234 -9.50 7.73 -7.34
N ARG A 235 -9.99 6.48 -7.37
CA ARG A 235 -10.95 5.97 -6.37
C ARG A 235 -10.34 5.98 -4.96
N ALA A 236 -9.08 5.57 -4.81
CA ALA A 236 -8.41 5.58 -3.52
C ALA A 236 -8.21 7.00 -2.97
N VAL A 237 -7.87 7.96 -3.84
CA VAL A 237 -7.74 9.38 -3.47
C VAL A 237 -9.09 9.94 -3.03
N ALA A 238 -10.13 9.78 -3.83
CA ALA A 238 -11.48 10.25 -3.49
C ALA A 238 -11.99 9.65 -2.17
N ALA A 239 -11.78 8.35 -1.96
CA ALA A 239 -12.14 7.67 -0.71
C ALA A 239 -11.38 8.23 0.50
N GLY A 240 -10.08 8.51 0.34
CA GLY A 240 -9.23 9.07 1.40
C GLY A 240 -9.65 10.49 1.80
N LEU A 241 -10.01 11.33 0.83
CA LEU A 241 -10.53 12.68 1.07
C LEU A 241 -11.88 12.63 1.80
N ALA A 242 -12.81 11.80 1.33
CA ALA A 242 -14.12 11.62 1.96
C ALA A 242 -14.01 11.15 3.42
N ALA A 243 -13.11 10.20 3.69
CA ALA A 243 -12.86 9.66 5.03
C ALA A 243 -12.30 10.70 6.00
N GLY A 244 -11.66 11.72 5.49
CA GLY A 244 -11.06 12.79 6.28
C GLY A 244 -12.03 13.89 6.68
N ALA A 245 -13.18 14.03 6.01
CA ALA A 245 -14.11 15.12 6.22
C ALA A 245 -14.88 15.01 7.56
N SER A 246 -15.26 13.81 7.98
CA SER A 246 -15.78 13.55 9.33
C SER A 246 -15.69 12.06 9.68
N PRO A 247 -15.67 11.68 10.97
CA PRO A 247 -15.69 10.28 11.38
C PRO A 247 -16.91 9.47 10.88
N SER A 248 -18.00 10.14 10.49
CA SER A 248 -19.21 9.52 9.96
C SER A 248 -19.34 9.58 8.43
N ALA A 249 -18.69 10.54 7.78
CA ALA A 249 -18.84 10.75 6.33
C ALA A 249 -18.40 9.55 5.48
N TRP A 250 -17.40 8.78 5.92
CA TRP A 250 -16.95 7.60 5.20
C TRP A 250 -17.95 6.42 5.31
N MET A 251 -18.76 6.37 6.39
CA MET A 251 -19.79 5.34 6.55
C MET A 251 -20.94 5.53 5.56
N THR A 252 -21.18 6.76 5.15
CA THR A 252 -22.27 7.13 4.23
C THR A 252 -21.80 7.36 2.80
N ALA A 253 -20.48 7.36 2.53
CA ALA A 253 -19.94 7.52 1.20
C ALA A 253 -20.38 6.37 0.29
N ALA A 254 -21.37 6.65 -0.58
CA ALA A 254 -21.95 5.68 -1.52
C ALA A 254 -20.92 5.07 -2.50
N ALA A 255 -19.75 5.69 -2.61
CA ALA A 255 -18.66 5.26 -3.48
C ALA A 255 -17.80 4.12 -2.91
N LEU A 256 -17.99 3.73 -1.63
CA LEU A 256 -17.20 2.67 -0.99
C LEU A 256 -18.02 1.37 -0.93
N SER A 257 -17.42 0.28 -1.43
CA SER A 257 -18.00 -1.05 -1.28
C SER A 257 -18.09 -1.44 0.21
N THR A 258 -19.03 -2.30 0.54
CA THR A 258 -19.13 -2.88 1.90
C THR A 258 -17.86 -3.62 2.30
N SER A 259 -17.19 -4.24 1.31
CA SER A 259 -15.92 -4.93 1.49
C SER A 259 -14.81 -3.96 1.92
N VAL A 260 -14.61 -2.85 1.21
CA VAL A 260 -13.60 -1.82 1.55
C VAL A 260 -13.80 -1.28 2.97
N ARG A 261 -15.05 -0.98 3.34
CA ARG A 261 -15.36 -0.49 4.70
C ARG A 261 -14.97 -1.50 5.76
N ALA A 262 -15.47 -2.71 5.65
CA ALA A 262 -15.23 -3.74 6.63
C ALA A 262 -13.76 -4.17 6.73
N LEU A 263 -12.99 -4.13 5.62
CA LEU A 263 -11.54 -4.36 5.62
C LEU A 263 -10.78 -3.24 6.34
N SER A 264 -11.16 -1.99 6.08
CA SER A 264 -10.52 -0.83 6.72
C SER A 264 -10.80 -0.78 8.23
N GLU A 265 -12.02 -1.08 8.65
CA GLU A 265 -12.40 -1.16 10.08
C GLU A 265 -11.65 -2.26 10.81
N GLY A 266 -11.65 -3.47 10.25
CA GLY A 266 -10.90 -4.60 10.83
C GLY A 266 -9.41 -4.30 10.98
N ALA A 267 -8.80 -3.64 9.99
CA ALA A 267 -7.40 -3.23 10.07
C ALA A 267 -7.16 -2.18 11.16
N ILE A 268 -8.06 -1.21 11.32
CA ILE A 268 -7.96 -0.17 12.35
C ILE A 268 -8.12 -0.78 13.74
N GLN A 269 -9.13 -1.64 13.94
CA GLN A 269 -9.34 -2.33 15.23
C GLN A 269 -8.13 -3.17 15.60
N ALA A 270 -7.60 -3.98 14.67
CA ALA A 270 -6.43 -4.81 14.93
C ALA A 270 -5.16 -4.00 15.25
N MET A 271 -5.06 -2.73 14.81
CA MET A 271 -3.97 -1.84 15.20
C MET A 271 -4.14 -1.28 16.62
N PHE A 272 -5.37 -1.14 17.13
CA PHE A 272 -5.61 -0.72 18.51
C PHE A 272 -5.23 -1.81 19.52
N TYR A 273 -5.49 -3.09 19.19
CA TYR A 273 -5.15 -4.21 20.08
C TYR A 273 -3.67 -4.61 20.05
N ALA A 274 -2.88 -4.08 19.11
CA ALA A 274 -1.45 -4.40 18.96
C ALA A 274 -0.51 -3.35 19.60
N GLN A 275 -1.04 -2.35 20.30
CA GLN A 275 -0.29 -1.37 21.09
C GLN A 275 -0.23 -1.82 22.54
#